data_a635272067de2348de71490f1a086f65
#
_entry.id   a635272067de2348de71490f1a086f65
#
_cell.length_a   1.000
_cell.length_b   1.000
_cell.length_c   1.000
_cell.angle_alpha   90.00
_cell.angle_beta   90.00
_cell.angle_gamma   90.00
#
_symmetry.space_group_name_H-M   'P 1'
#
loop_
_entity.id
_entity.type
_entity.pdbx_description
1 polymer ?
#
loop_
_entity_poly.entity_id
_entity_poly.type
_entity_poly.pdbx_seq_one_letter_code
_entity_poly.pdbx_strand_id
1 'polypeptide(L)'
;MNNLFDVDIICDEKPTISFEATLINVKTNSGVRGIMANCDPVVAILIPSVIEFVKDNNRNKIRIGEGFLSFNKKATILVKDYEAI
;
A
#
# COMPACT_ATOMS: atom_id res chain seq x y z
N MET A 1 9.77 19.45 -5.43
CA MET A 1 10.38 18.12 -5.50
C MET A 1 9.28 17.07 -5.49
N ASN A 2 9.37 16.10 -6.37
CA ASN A 2 8.35 15.09 -6.52
C ASN A 2 8.65 13.91 -5.58
N ASN A 3 7.80 13.70 -4.59
CA ASN A 3 7.94 12.60 -3.63
C ASN A 3 6.92 11.48 -3.90
N LEU A 4 6.41 11.43 -5.13
CA LEU A 4 5.46 10.40 -5.52
C LEU A 4 6.17 9.08 -5.81
N PHE A 5 5.51 7.99 -5.47
CA PHE A 5 5.94 6.67 -5.89
C PHE A 5 4.72 5.88 -6.36
N ASP A 6 4.97 4.90 -7.22
CA ASP A 6 3.91 4.07 -7.77
C ASP A 6 3.49 3.00 -6.77
N VAL A 7 2.20 2.73 -6.72
CA VAL A 7 1.62 1.67 -5.89
C VAL A 7 0.73 0.80 -6.76
N ASP A 8 0.95 -0.51 -6.70
CA ASP A 8 0.07 -1.49 -7.33
C ASP A 8 -0.53 -2.36 -6.25
N ILE A 9 -1.86 -2.51 -6.27
CA ILE A 9 -2.56 -3.46 -5.42
C ILE A 9 -3.05 -4.58 -6.32
N ILE A 10 -2.52 -5.77 -6.10
CA ILE A 10 -2.76 -6.94 -6.94
C ILE A 10 -3.56 -7.97 -6.17
N CYS A 11 -4.64 -8.43 -6.76
CA CYS A 11 -5.52 -9.42 -6.20
C CYS A 11 -5.90 -10.42 -7.30
N ASP A 12 -6.01 -11.68 -6.92
CA ASP A 12 -6.16 -12.77 -7.88
C ASP A 12 -7.42 -12.65 -8.75
N GLU A 13 -8.55 -12.32 -8.15
CA GLU A 13 -9.85 -12.33 -8.83
C GLU A 13 -10.38 -10.94 -9.17
N LYS A 14 -9.59 -9.90 -8.95
CA LYS A 14 -10.01 -8.52 -9.20
C LYS A 14 -8.96 -7.79 -10.00
N PRO A 15 -9.36 -6.72 -10.72
CA PRO A 15 -8.39 -5.94 -11.47
C PRO A 15 -7.33 -5.33 -10.55
N THR A 16 -6.11 -5.21 -11.06
CA THR A 16 -5.04 -4.51 -10.37
C THR A 16 -5.37 -3.03 -10.28
N ILE A 17 -5.21 -2.47 -9.09
CA ILE A 17 -5.35 -1.03 -8.88
C ILE A 17 -3.96 -0.43 -8.88
N SER A 18 -3.73 0.57 -9.74
CA SER A 18 -2.46 1.27 -9.82
C SER A 18 -2.68 2.75 -9.59
N PHE A 19 -1.85 3.34 -8.74
CA PHE A 19 -1.93 4.77 -8.44
C PHE A 19 -0.58 5.26 -7.93
N GLU A 20 -0.48 6.58 -7.75
CA GLU A 20 0.70 7.19 -7.15
C GLU A 20 0.35 7.71 -5.76
N ALA A 21 1.32 7.72 -4.87
CA ALA A 21 1.12 8.22 -3.51
C ALA A 21 2.39 8.89 -3.00
N THR A 22 2.23 9.76 -2.02
CA THR A 22 3.35 10.34 -1.29
C THR A 22 3.59 9.60 0.02
N LEU A 23 2.58 8.89 0.52
CA LEU A 23 2.66 8.14 1.77
C LEU A 23 1.61 7.05 1.73
N ILE A 24 1.98 5.85 2.19
CA ILE A 24 1.00 4.82 2.50
C ILE A 24 1.22 4.35 3.93
N ASN A 25 0.12 4.13 4.64
CA ASN A 25 0.14 3.57 5.99
C ASN A 25 -0.48 2.17 5.93
N VAL A 26 0.27 1.19 6.37
CA VAL A 26 -0.16 -0.20 6.34
C VAL A 26 -0.06 -0.80 7.73
N LYS A 27 -0.83 -1.85 7.97
CA LYS A 27 -0.73 -2.61 9.22
C LYS A 27 -0.08 -3.95 8.93
N THR A 28 1.03 -4.17 9.60
CA THR A 28 1.78 -5.42 9.47
C THR A 28 1.60 -6.26 10.72
N ASN A 29 2.09 -7.50 10.67
CA ASN A 29 2.08 -8.36 11.84
C ASN A 29 2.97 -7.81 12.98
N SER A 30 3.77 -6.79 12.70
CA SER A 30 4.64 -6.12 13.70
C SER A 30 4.14 -4.73 14.08
N GLY A 31 3.00 -4.30 13.56
CA GLY A 31 2.43 -2.98 13.86
C GLY A 31 2.23 -2.13 12.62
N VAL A 32 1.92 -0.87 12.84
CA VAL A 32 1.66 0.08 11.76
C VAL A 32 2.98 0.55 11.15
N ARG A 33 3.01 0.69 9.83
CA ARG A 33 4.19 1.15 9.13
C ARG A 33 3.82 2.17 8.06
N GLY A 34 4.54 3.29 8.04
CA GLY A 34 4.41 4.31 7.01
C GLY A 34 5.50 4.14 5.95
N ILE A 35 5.12 4.21 4.68
CA ILE A 35 6.05 4.08 3.57
C ILE A 35 6.03 5.38 2.77
N MET A 36 7.22 5.95 2.56
CA MET A 36 7.42 7.15 1.75
C MET A 36 8.45 6.86 0.67
N ALA A 37 8.57 7.77 -0.30
CA ALA A 37 9.40 7.55 -1.48
C ALA A 37 10.87 7.24 -1.16
N ASN A 38 11.39 7.81 -0.08
CA ASN A 38 12.80 7.62 0.30
C ASN A 38 13.01 6.49 1.32
N CYS A 39 11.99 5.70 1.55
CA CYS A 39 12.10 4.55 2.45
C CYS A 39 13.05 3.51 1.86
N ASP A 40 13.81 2.84 2.74
CA ASP A 40 14.65 1.72 2.32
C ASP A 40 13.78 0.55 1.83
N PRO A 41 14.32 -0.31 0.97
CA PRO A 41 13.57 -1.48 0.52
C PRO A 41 13.07 -2.30 1.71
N VAL A 42 11.82 -2.73 1.64
CA VAL A 42 11.20 -3.47 2.73
C VAL A 42 10.20 -4.48 2.18
N VAL A 43 10.10 -5.62 2.87
CA VAL A 43 9.05 -6.62 2.64
C VAL A 43 8.34 -6.81 3.97
N ALA A 44 7.02 -6.76 3.95
CA ALA A 44 6.23 -6.89 5.16
C ALA A 44 5.00 -7.76 4.92
N ILE A 45 4.59 -8.47 5.96
CA ILE A 45 3.35 -9.24 5.96
C ILE A 45 2.23 -8.32 6.42
N LEU A 46 1.18 -8.22 5.61
CA LEU A 46 0.04 -7.38 5.91
C LEU A 46 -1.08 -8.21 6.54
N ILE A 47 -1.67 -7.68 7.59
CA ILE A 47 -2.85 -8.29 8.22
C ILE A 47 -4.12 -7.68 7.60
N PRO A 48 -5.27 -8.38 7.68
CA PRO A 48 -6.52 -7.79 7.22
C PRO A 48 -6.79 -6.47 7.94
N SER A 49 -6.96 -5.40 7.17
CA SER A 49 -7.02 -4.07 7.75
C SER A 49 -7.42 -3.05 6.68
N VAL A 50 -7.48 -1.81 7.10
CA VAL A 50 -7.68 -0.68 6.19
C VAL A 50 -6.33 0.00 6.01
N ILE A 51 -5.87 0.10 4.76
CA ILE A 51 -4.68 0.88 4.46
C ILE A 51 -5.09 2.28 4.05
N GLU A 52 -4.23 3.23 4.33
CA GLU A 52 -4.45 4.63 4.00
C GLU A 52 -3.35 5.09 3.07
N PHE A 53 -3.71 5.83 2.04
CA PHE A 53 -2.71 6.42 1.16
C PHE A 53 -3.03 7.88 0.91
N VAL A 54 -1.97 8.66 0.72
CA VAL A 54 -2.06 10.11 0.59
C VAL A 54 -1.47 10.53 -0.74
N LYS A 55 -2.19 11.37 -1.45
CA LYS A 55 -1.71 12.04 -2.66
C LYS A 55 -2.33 13.43 -2.71
N ASP A 56 -1.50 14.47 -2.94
CA ASP A 56 -1.97 15.86 -3.09
C ASP A 56 -2.87 16.30 -1.93
N ASN A 57 -2.46 15.97 -0.70
CA ASN A 57 -3.20 16.28 0.52
C ASN A 57 -4.55 15.57 0.64
N ASN A 58 -4.86 14.67 -0.27
CA ASN A 58 -6.04 13.83 -0.19
C ASN A 58 -5.71 12.51 0.47
N ARG A 59 -6.55 12.10 1.41
CA ARG A 59 -6.41 10.81 2.07
C ARG A 59 -7.45 9.86 1.55
N ASN A 60 -7.01 8.69 1.15
CA ASN A 60 -7.89 7.64 0.65
C ASN A 60 -7.65 6.37 1.45
N LYS A 61 -8.67 5.55 1.52
CA LYS A 61 -8.61 4.31 2.28
C LYS A 61 -9.12 3.16 1.44
N ILE A 62 -8.53 1.99 1.66
CA ILE A 62 -8.98 0.77 1.02
C ILE A 62 -8.85 -0.36 2.04
N ARG A 63 -9.87 -1.21 2.10
CA ARG A 63 -9.82 -2.39 2.97
C ARG A 63 -9.16 -3.52 2.22
N ILE A 64 -8.23 -4.20 2.89
CA ILE A 64 -7.52 -5.33 2.30
C ILE A 64 -7.64 -6.55 3.20
N GLY A 65 -7.58 -7.73 2.57
CA GLY A 65 -7.36 -8.97 3.28
C GLY A 65 -5.87 -9.14 3.59
N GLU A 66 -5.50 -10.33 4.04
CA GLU A 66 -4.08 -10.59 4.31
C GLU A 66 -3.28 -10.58 3.02
N GLY A 67 -2.00 -10.30 3.13
CA GLY A 67 -1.12 -10.26 1.97
C GLY A 67 0.29 -9.83 2.31
N PHE A 68 0.98 -9.30 1.30
CA PHE A 68 2.36 -8.87 1.42
C PHE A 68 2.54 -7.50 0.80
N LEU A 69 3.47 -6.75 1.36
CA LEU A 69 3.96 -5.51 0.78
C LEU A 69 5.43 -5.71 0.41
N SER A 70 5.77 -5.32 -0.80
CA SER A 70 7.17 -5.22 -1.22
C SER A 70 7.40 -3.80 -1.69
N PHE A 71 8.34 -3.11 -1.10
CA PHE A 71 8.69 -1.76 -1.50
C PHE A 71 10.16 -1.70 -1.88
N ASN A 72 10.42 -1.23 -3.10
CA ASN A 72 11.76 -0.89 -3.58
C ASN A 72 11.56 0.17 -4.65
N LYS A 73 11.48 1.44 -4.23
CA LYS A 73 11.13 2.59 -5.07
C LYS A 73 9.68 2.57 -5.54
N LYS A 74 9.07 1.40 -5.61
CA LYS A 74 7.69 1.17 -6.00
C LYS A 74 7.07 0.23 -4.99
N ALA A 75 5.83 0.48 -4.62
CA ALA A 75 5.11 -0.39 -3.69
C ALA A 75 4.28 -1.41 -4.46
N THR A 76 4.46 -2.67 -4.15
CA THR A 76 3.65 -3.75 -4.69
C THR A 76 2.95 -4.43 -3.52
N ILE A 77 1.62 -4.40 -3.54
CA ILE A 77 0.80 -4.97 -2.48
C ILE A 77 0.01 -6.13 -3.08
N LEU A 78 0.34 -7.34 -2.62
CA LEU A 78 -0.35 -8.56 -3.03
C LEU A 78 -1.29 -8.94 -1.92
N VAL A 79 -2.58 -9.01 -2.21
CA VAL A 79 -3.60 -9.29 -1.19
C VAL A 79 -4.57 -10.34 -1.69
N LYS A 80 -5.22 -11.02 -0.75
CA LYS A 80 -6.24 -12.01 -1.08
C LYS A 80 -7.52 -11.35 -1.56
N ASP A 81 -7.81 -10.16 -1.07
CA ASP A 81 -8.99 -9.40 -1.48
C ASP A 81 -8.80 -7.94 -1.11
N TYR A 82 -9.55 -7.08 -1.78
CA TYR A 82 -9.60 -5.66 -1.44
C TYR A 82 -11.01 -5.13 -1.67
N GLU A 83 -11.31 -4.03 -1.00
CA GLU A 83 -12.60 -3.38 -1.12
C GLU A 83 -12.40 -1.87 -0.92
N ALA A 84 -12.85 -1.09 -1.88
CA ALA A 84 -12.80 0.37 -1.76
C ALA A 84 -13.79 0.82 -0.68
N ILE A 85 -13.37 1.81 0.09
CA ILE A 85 -14.21 2.37 1.16
C ILE A 85 -14.79 3.71 0.70
#